data_412f259d67ac1fbb641fd9e8d8c9f63d
#
_entry.id   412f259d67ac1fbb641fd9e8d8c9f63d
#
_cell.length_a   1.000
_cell.length_b   1.000
_cell.length_c   1.000
_cell.angle_alpha   90.00
_cell.angle_beta   90.00
_cell.angle_gamma   90.00
#
_symmetry.space_group_name_H-M   'P 1'
#
loop_
_entity.id
_entity.type
_entity.pdbx_description
1 polymer ?
#
loop_
_entity_poly.entity_id
_entity_poly.type
_entity_poly.pdbx_seq_one_letter_code
_entity_poly.pdbx_strand_id
1 'polypeptide(L)'
;MKELTVKNNDAGQRLDRFIGKAVPLLPESLLQKYIRLKRIKLNGKGAKRDTRLAAGDVLQLYINDEFFEKPREENSYLKVGTPRLTIVYEDENILLLDKKPGVLCHSAGTWDYNTLIANVQAYMAQKGEWKPKEENSFAPALCNRIDRNTGGIVIAAKNAEALRILNEKIRDREIEKFYLCAVSGRPRPASGRLENYLFKDAKKNQVFIKDKPEPGCKTAVTEYRVLCSKGQLSLVECRLLTGRTHQIRAQMAHAGWPLLGDGKYGRERFNKDFGENGQALYSYRLRFEFPTNADALEYLRGKEFQVERVDFAEKYFGVTELDFE
;
A
#
# COMPACT_ATOMS: atom_id res chain seq x y z
N MET A 1 -23.78 28.93 -4.60
CA MET A 1 -23.86 28.04 -3.43
C MET A 1 -24.04 26.61 -3.92
N LYS A 2 -23.24 25.67 -3.43
CA LYS A 2 -23.43 24.22 -3.66
C LYS A 2 -23.68 23.50 -2.35
N GLU A 3 -24.53 22.48 -2.40
CA GLU A 3 -24.79 21.59 -1.27
C GLU A 3 -24.18 20.22 -1.56
N LEU A 4 -23.57 19.64 -0.54
CA LEU A 4 -23.05 18.27 -0.56
C LEU A 4 -23.66 17.52 0.63
N THR A 5 -24.37 16.45 0.36
CA THR A 5 -24.86 15.53 1.39
C THR A 5 -23.76 14.51 1.70
N VAL A 6 -23.41 14.39 2.97
CA VAL A 6 -22.44 13.40 3.48
C VAL A 6 -23.02 12.01 3.37
N LYS A 7 -22.39 11.14 2.60
CA LYS A 7 -22.78 9.73 2.43
C LYS A 7 -22.06 8.84 3.43
N ASN A 8 -22.41 7.55 3.45
CA ASN A 8 -21.76 6.58 4.33
C ASN A 8 -20.23 6.55 4.17
N ASN A 9 -19.73 6.58 2.92
CA ASN A 9 -18.29 6.63 2.62
C ASN A 9 -17.62 7.94 3.05
N ASP A 10 -18.38 9.00 3.29
CA ASP A 10 -17.87 10.30 3.71
C ASP A 10 -17.88 10.47 5.23
N ALA A 11 -18.70 9.69 5.94
CA ALA A 11 -18.90 9.81 7.38
C ALA A 11 -17.62 9.52 8.19
N GLY A 12 -17.51 10.14 9.37
CA GLY A 12 -16.36 10.03 10.26
C GLY A 12 -15.13 10.83 9.82
N GLN A 13 -15.12 11.41 8.62
CA GLN A 13 -14.03 12.31 8.17
C GLN A 13 -14.12 13.66 8.90
N ARG A 14 -12.99 14.34 9.02
CA ARG A 14 -12.96 15.74 9.41
C ARG A 14 -13.47 16.60 8.26
N LEU A 15 -14.20 17.67 8.59
CA LEU A 15 -14.76 18.63 7.62
C LEU A 15 -13.70 19.16 6.64
N ASP A 16 -12.54 19.59 7.12
CA ASP A 16 -11.46 20.10 6.26
C ASP A 16 -10.95 19.03 5.28
N ARG A 17 -10.81 17.80 5.73
CA ARG A 17 -10.34 16.67 4.91
C ARG A 17 -11.36 16.25 3.87
N PHE A 18 -12.63 16.20 4.25
CA PHE A 18 -13.71 15.91 3.32
C PHE A 18 -13.77 16.93 2.19
N ILE A 19 -13.80 18.25 2.53
CA ILE A 19 -13.90 19.30 1.52
C ILE A 19 -12.67 19.31 0.60
N GLY A 20 -11.45 19.11 1.15
CA GLY A 20 -10.24 19.06 0.33
C GLY A 20 -10.26 17.92 -0.70
N LYS A 21 -11.02 16.84 -0.46
CA LYS A 21 -11.22 15.77 -1.44
C LYS A 21 -12.39 16.03 -2.39
N ALA A 22 -13.51 16.53 -1.86
CA ALA A 22 -14.71 16.78 -2.64
C ALA A 22 -14.58 17.98 -3.58
N VAL A 23 -13.70 18.94 -3.22
CA VAL A 23 -13.43 20.18 -3.97
C VAL A 23 -11.92 20.35 -4.14
N PRO A 24 -11.26 19.50 -4.95
CA PRO A 24 -9.79 19.39 -5.00
C PRO A 24 -9.10 20.65 -5.55
N LEU A 25 -9.79 21.49 -6.31
CA LEU A 25 -9.24 22.77 -6.81
C LEU A 25 -9.23 23.88 -5.76
N LEU A 26 -9.87 23.69 -4.59
CA LEU A 26 -9.86 24.68 -3.52
C LEU A 26 -8.55 24.59 -2.72
N PRO A 27 -7.66 25.62 -2.78
CA PRO A 27 -6.42 25.62 -2.01
C PRO A 27 -6.67 25.51 -0.50
N GLU A 28 -5.83 24.78 0.21
CA GLU A 28 -6.01 24.55 1.66
C GLU A 28 -6.04 25.87 2.45
N SER A 29 -5.21 26.83 2.10
CA SER A 29 -5.22 28.17 2.73
C SER A 29 -6.55 28.89 2.58
N LEU A 30 -7.17 28.79 1.40
CA LEU A 30 -8.45 29.39 1.11
C LEU A 30 -9.60 28.63 1.79
N LEU A 31 -9.53 27.30 1.84
CA LEU A 31 -10.44 26.45 2.60
C LEU A 31 -10.47 26.87 4.08
N GLN A 32 -9.31 27.03 4.71
CA GLN A 32 -9.21 27.46 6.11
C GLN A 32 -9.82 28.88 6.32
N LYS A 33 -9.58 29.80 5.37
CA LYS A 33 -10.19 31.13 5.39
C LYS A 33 -11.71 31.04 5.30
N TYR A 34 -12.25 30.22 4.40
CA TYR A 34 -13.70 30.09 4.21
C TYR A 34 -14.41 29.44 5.40
N ILE A 35 -13.77 28.47 6.06
CA ILE A 35 -14.28 27.90 7.31
C ILE A 35 -14.36 29.00 8.39
N ARG A 36 -13.29 29.78 8.58
CA ARG A 36 -13.24 30.87 9.56
C ARG A 36 -14.30 31.97 9.29
N LEU A 37 -14.50 32.29 8.03
CA LEU A 37 -15.52 33.30 7.59
C LEU A 37 -16.94 32.72 7.57
N LYS A 38 -17.17 31.49 8.02
CA LYS A 38 -18.46 30.80 8.01
C LYS A 38 -19.12 30.73 6.61
N ARG A 39 -18.31 30.76 5.56
CA ARG A 39 -18.74 30.49 4.18
C ARG A 39 -18.97 29.01 3.90
N ILE A 40 -18.56 28.15 4.83
CA ILE A 40 -18.82 26.72 4.85
C ILE A 40 -19.67 26.45 6.08
N LYS A 41 -20.87 25.93 5.85
CA LYS A 41 -21.82 25.61 6.91
C LYS A 41 -22.12 24.12 6.91
N LEU A 42 -22.29 23.57 8.10
CA LEU A 42 -22.76 22.22 8.36
C LEU A 42 -24.15 22.30 8.96
N ASN A 43 -25.15 21.74 8.28
CA ASN A 43 -26.54 21.77 8.71
C ASN A 43 -27.02 23.21 9.01
N GLY A 44 -26.66 24.16 8.14
CA GLY A 44 -27.00 25.57 8.28
C GLY A 44 -26.17 26.38 9.27
N LYS A 45 -25.29 25.75 10.05
CA LYS A 45 -24.45 26.40 11.08
C LYS A 45 -22.97 26.40 10.72
N GLY A 46 -22.22 27.42 11.18
CA GLY A 46 -20.76 27.41 11.06
C GLY A 46 -20.16 26.25 11.84
N ALA A 47 -19.18 25.56 11.25
CA ALA A 47 -18.50 24.42 11.87
C ALA A 47 -16.98 24.64 11.96
N LYS A 48 -16.31 23.93 12.86
CA LYS A 48 -14.84 23.94 12.98
C LYS A 48 -14.22 23.00 11.95
N ARG A 49 -12.97 23.25 11.58
CA ARG A 49 -12.24 22.44 10.59
C ARG A 49 -12.11 20.96 10.95
N ASP A 50 -12.05 20.66 12.25
CA ASP A 50 -11.87 19.32 12.81
C ASP A 50 -13.20 18.63 13.17
N THR A 51 -14.35 19.29 12.91
CA THR A 51 -15.67 18.70 13.10
C THR A 51 -15.76 17.39 12.33
N ARG A 52 -16.21 16.32 12.99
CA ARG A 52 -16.47 15.00 12.38
C ARG A 52 -17.83 15.01 11.72
N LEU A 53 -17.88 14.55 10.48
CA LEU A 53 -19.10 14.49 9.68
C LEU A 53 -19.84 13.17 9.95
N ALA A 54 -21.18 13.27 10.04
CA ALA A 54 -22.07 12.11 10.10
C ALA A 54 -22.78 11.89 8.76
N ALA A 55 -23.17 10.65 8.48
CA ALA A 55 -23.98 10.36 7.30
C ALA A 55 -25.31 11.13 7.38
N GLY A 56 -25.74 11.75 6.29
CA GLY A 56 -26.91 12.60 6.23
C GLY A 56 -26.64 14.08 6.54
N ASP A 57 -25.48 14.45 7.05
CA ASP A 57 -25.11 15.86 7.21
C ASP A 57 -25.12 16.58 5.86
N VAL A 58 -25.55 17.84 5.87
CA VAL A 58 -25.58 18.69 4.68
C VAL A 58 -24.56 19.81 4.82
N LEU A 59 -23.62 19.85 3.90
CA LEU A 59 -22.61 20.90 3.77
C LEU A 59 -23.06 21.92 2.73
N GLN A 60 -23.15 23.17 3.16
CA GLN A 60 -23.47 24.32 2.32
C GLN A 60 -22.20 25.12 2.06
N LEU A 61 -21.79 25.15 0.79
CA LEU A 61 -20.53 25.73 0.35
C LEU A 61 -20.80 27.06 -0.40
N TYR A 62 -20.54 28.18 0.26
CA TYR A 62 -20.64 29.53 -0.31
C TYR A 62 -19.26 29.94 -0.86
N ILE A 63 -18.81 29.21 -1.87
CA ILE A 63 -17.52 29.41 -2.55
C ILE A 63 -17.74 29.54 -4.05
N ASN A 64 -16.73 30.00 -4.79
CA ASN A 64 -16.82 30.26 -6.22
C ASN A 64 -16.98 28.93 -6.98
N ASP A 65 -17.74 28.98 -8.08
CA ASP A 65 -18.07 27.78 -8.87
C ASP A 65 -16.86 27.18 -9.57
N GLU A 66 -15.83 27.96 -9.88
CA GLU A 66 -14.56 27.50 -10.46
C GLU A 66 -13.86 26.37 -9.67
N PHE A 67 -14.02 26.35 -8.35
CA PHE A 67 -13.44 25.32 -7.50
C PHE A 67 -14.16 23.97 -7.59
N PHE A 68 -15.35 23.90 -8.16
CA PHE A 68 -16.10 22.66 -8.34
C PHE A 68 -15.86 21.99 -9.70
N GLU A 69 -15.09 22.62 -10.56
CA GLU A 69 -14.65 21.98 -11.80
C GLU A 69 -13.75 20.80 -11.44
N LYS A 70 -14.13 19.61 -11.92
CA LYS A 70 -13.30 18.42 -11.65
C LYS A 70 -12.03 18.49 -12.50
N PRO A 71 -10.83 18.32 -11.92
CA PRO A 71 -9.62 18.21 -12.71
C PRO A 71 -9.77 17.10 -13.74
N ARG A 72 -9.37 17.36 -14.98
CA ARG A 72 -9.48 16.39 -16.09
C ARG A 72 -8.59 15.15 -15.92
N GLU A 73 -7.74 15.08 -14.89
CA GLU A 73 -6.57 14.23 -14.91
C GLU A 73 -6.66 12.91 -14.15
N GLU A 74 -7.65 12.66 -13.31
CA GLU A 74 -7.52 11.50 -12.42
C GLU A 74 -8.43 10.32 -12.73
N ASN A 75 -8.88 10.21 -13.94
CA ASN A 75 -9.62 9.04 -14.38
C ASN A 75 -8.72 8.02 -15.06
N SER A 76 -7.55 7.70 -14.46
CA SER A 76 -6.66 6.66 -15.00
C SER A 76 -7.37 5.32 -15.16
N TYR A 77 -8.35 5.03 -14.30
CA TYR A 77 -9.21 3.85 -14.39
C TYR A 77 -10.03 3.80 -15.69
N LEU A 78 -10.40 4.94 -16.28
CA LEU A 78 -11.11 4.99 -17.56
C LEU A 78 -10.22 4.58 -18.75
N LYS A 79 -8.90 4.66 -18.58
CA LYS A 79 -7.93 4.23 -19.58
C LYS A 79 -7.63 2.74 -19.49
N VAL A 80 -8.10 2.06 -18.45
CA VAL A 80 -8.00 0.62 -18.28
C VAL A 80 -9.21 -0.03 -18.96
N GLY A 81 -8.99 -0.66 -20.10
CA GLY A 81 -10.07 -1.38 -20.79
C GLY A 81 -10.56 -2.58 -19.98
N THR A 82 -9.81 -3.69 -20.02
CA THR A 82 -10.07 -4.87 -19.20
C THR A 82 -9.12 -4.88 -18.00
N PRO A 83 -9.62 -4.80 -16.75
CA PRO A 83 -8.78 -4.86 -15.55
C PRO A 83 -8.05 -6.20 -15.45
N ARG A 84 -6.74 -6.13 -15.15
CA ARG A 84 -5.88 -7.32 -14.99
C ARG A 84 -5.51 -7.46 -13.53
N LEU A 85 -6.28 -8.24 -12.80
CA LEU A 85 -6.10 -8.51 -11.37
C LEU A 85 -6.00 -10.03 -11.14
N THR A 86 -5.05 -10.45 -10.31
CA THR A 86 -5.03 -11.77 -9.70
C THR A 86 -5.53 -11.61 -8.27
N ILE A 87 -6.73 -12.08 -8.01
CA ILE A 87 -7.41 -11.89 -6.72
C ILE A 87 -7.09 -13.10 -5.84
N VAL A 88 -6.55 -12.85 -4.64
CA VAL A 88 -6.31 -13.86 -3.60
C VAL A 88 -7.55 -14.02 -2.73
N TYR A 89 -8.21 -12.90 -2.42
CA TYR A 89 -9.43 -12.88 -1.61
C TYR A 89 -10.24 -11.61 -1.92
N GLU A 90 -11.55 -11.72 -1.91
CA GLU A 90 -12.47 -10.60 -2.08
C GLU A 90 -13.71 -10.79 -1.23
N ASP A 91 -14.14 -9.72 -0.59
CA ASP A 91 -15.45 -9.59 0.05
C ASP A 91 -16.05 -8.18 -0.18
N GLU A 92 -17.03 -7.77 0.61
CA GLU A 92 -17.67 -6.45 0.51
C GLU A 92 -16.76 -5.30 0.97
N ASN A 93 -15.72 -5.57 1.78
CA ASN A 93 -14.86 -4.58 2.42
C ASN A 93 -13.48 -4.48 1.81
N ILE A 94 -12.89 -5.61 1.45
CA ILE A 94 -11.49 -5.69 1.05
C ILE A 94 -11.27 -6.48 -0.24
N LEU A 95 -10.13 -6.23 -0.86
CA LEU A 95 -9.60 -6.99 -1.98
C LEU A 95 -8.12 -7.27 -1.71
N LEU A 96 -7.73 -8.54 -1.65
CA LEU A 96 -6.33 -8.96 -1.57
C LEU A 96 -5.86 -9.37 -2.97
N LEU A 97 -4.81 -8.73 -3.44
CA LEU A 97 -4.35 -8.84 -4.83
C LEU A 97 -2.94 -9.39 -4.88
N ASP A 98 -2.71 -10.45 -5.62
CA ASP A 98 -1.36 -10.91 -5.99
C ASP A 98 -0.81 -10.02 -7.13
N LYS A 99 -0.15 -8.93 -6.75
CA LYS A 99 0.50 -8.02 -7.69
C LYS A 99 1.68 -8.72 -8.37
N LYS A 100 1.68 -8.78 -9.68
CA LYS A 100 2.82 -9.34 -10.43
C LYS A 100 4.02 -8.38 -10.43
N PRO A 101 5.27 -8.92 -10.44
CA PRO A 101 6.47 -8.12 -10.67
C PRO A 101 6.34 -7.25 -11.93
N GLY A 102 6.93 -6.06 -11.92
CA GLY A 102 6.87 -5.09 -13.02
C GLY A 102 5.69 -4.10 -12.93
N VAL A 103 4.62 -4.43 -12.21
CA VAL A 103 3.43 -3.57 -12.03
C VAL A 103 3.67 -2.55 -10.92
N LEU A 104 3.34 -1.28 -11.17
CA LEU A 104 3.34 -0.22 -10.16
C LEU A 104 2.07 -0.26 -9.31
N CYS A 105 2.18 -0.02 -8.01
CA CYS A 105 1.01 0.18 -7.14
C CYS A 105 0.26 1.47 -7.48
N HIS A 106 1.00 2.58 -7.62
CA HIS A 106 0.47 3.90 -7.97
C HIS A 106 1.34 4.49 -9.08
N SER A 107 0.81 5.46 -9.82
CA SER A 107 1.56 6.19 -10.84
C SER A 107 2.80 6.86 -10.23
N ALA A 108 3.91 6.78 -10.92
CA ALA A 108 5.15 7.50 -10.61
C ALA A 108 5.33 8.74 -11.51
N GLY A 109 4.47 8.92 -12.52
CA GLY A 109 4.50 10.03 -13.47
C GLY A 109 3.25 10.07 -14.35
N THR A 110 3.13 11.08 -15.20
CA THR A 110 1.94 11.37 -16.01
C THR A 110 1.58 10.30 -17.04
N TRP A 111 2.49 9.37 -17.33
CA TRP A 111 2.31 8.34 -18.38
C TRP A 111 2.00 6.95 -17.83
N ASP A 112 2.06 6.75 -16.53
CA ASP A 112 1.85 5.45 -15.89
C ASP A 112 0.36 5.24 -15.55
N TYR A 113 -0.49 4.91 -16.51
CA TYR A 113 -1.92 4.70 -16.21
C TYR A 113 -2.27 3.27 -15.84
N ASN A 114 -1.47 2.26 -16.25
CA ASN A 114 -1.76 0.85 -15.97
C ASN A 114 -1.17 0.42 -14.61
N THR A 115 -1.56 1.11 -13.56
CA THR A 115 -1.16 0.82 -12.18
C THR A 115 -2.14 -0.15 -11.52
N LEU A 116 -1.71 -0.79 -10.43
CA LEU A 116 -2.58 -1.67 -9.67
C LEU A 116 -3.84 -0.95 -9.19
N ILE A 117 -3.69 0.28 -8.67
CA ILE A 117 -4.85 1.06 -8.20
C ILE A 117 -5.82 1.41 -9.34
N ALA A 118 -5.31 1.75 -10.53
CA ALA A 118 -6.17 2.03 -11.68
C ALA A 118 -6.97 0.79 -12.10
N ASN A 119 -6.34 -0.39 -12.07
CA ASN A 119 -7.03 -1.66 -12.34
C ASN A 119 -8.09 -2.00 -11.27
N VAL A 120 -7.81 -1.76 -9.97
CA VAL A 120 -8.79 -1.94 -8.89
C VAL A 120 -10.00 -1.03 -9.09
N GLN A 121 -9.76 0.24 -9.36
CA GLN A 121 -10.84 1.22 -9.58
C GLN A 121 -11.66 0.87 -10.83
N ALA A 122 -11.02 0.47 -11.93
CA ALA A 122 -11.71 0.03 -13.13
C ALA A 122 -12.56 -1.23 -12.88
N TYR A 123 -12.00 -2.20 -12.15
CA TYR A 123 -12.70 -3.43 -11.77
C TYR A 123 -13.96 -3.14 -10.96
N MET A 124 -13.86 -2.34 -9.90
CA MET A 124 -14.98 -2.00 -9.05
C MET A 124 -16.03 -1.14 -9.78
N ALA A 125 -15.58 -0.22 -10.66
CA ALA A 125 -16.49 0.57 -11.48
C ALA A 125 -17.27 -0.29 -12.48
N GLN A 126 -16.61 -1.25 -13.13
CA GLN A 126 -17.25 -2.17 -14.08
C GLN A 126 -18.22 -3.14 -13.38
N LYS A 127 -17.92 -3.56 -12.15
CA LYS A 127 -18.85 -4.36 -11.31
C LYS A 127 -20.02 -3.52 -10.78
N GLY A 128 -19.99 -2.19 -10.90
CA GLY A 128 -20.99 -1.30 -10.30
C GLY A 128 -20.88 -1.13 -8.77
N GLU A 129 -19.80 -1.66 -8.16
CA GLU A 129 -19.55 -1.57 -6.72
C GLU A 129 -18.98 -0.19 -6.31
N TRP A 130 -18.40 0.54 -7.25
CA TRP A 130 -17.98 1.91 -7.08
C TRP A 130 -18.49 2.79 -8.22
N LYS A 131 -19.21 3.83 -7.86
CA LYS A 131 -19.80 4.79 -8.82
C LYS A 131 -19.19 6.18 -8.63
N PRO A 132 -18.10 6.50 -9.35
CA PRO A 132 -17.32 7.72 -9.13
C PRO A 132 -18.13 9.02 -9.19
N LYS A 133 -19.18 9.04 -10.01
CA LYS A 133 -20.06 10.22 -10.14
C LYS A 133 -20.99 10.43 -8.93
N GLU A 134 -21.24 9.35 -8.19
CA GLU A 134 -22.10 9.39 -7.02
C GLU A 134 -21.30 9.59 -5.72
N GLU A 135 -19.97 9.46 -5.74
CA GLU A 135 -19.11 9.66 -4.58
C GLU A 135 -18.65 11.13 -4.44
N ASN A 136 -18.64 11.63 -3.21
CA ASN A 136 -18.11 12.96 -2.92
C ASN A 136 -16.60 12.95 -2.71
N SER A 137 -16.09 11.99 -1.93
CA SER A 137 -14.71 12.01 -1.46
C SER A 137 -14.00 10.65 -1.48
N PHE A 138 -14.73 9.55 -1.64
CA PHE A 138 -14.16 8.21 -1.62
C PHE A 138 -13.81 7.71 -3.03
N ALA A 139 -12.67 7.05 -3.10
CA ALA A 139 -12.31 6.14 -4.19
C ALA A 139 -11.63 4.90 -3.59
N PRO A 140 -11.80 3.70 -4.20
CA PRO A 140 -11.06 2.51 -3.80
C PRO A 140 -9.56 2.79 -3.71
N ALA A 141 -8.90 2.31 -2.66
CA ALA A 141 -7.53 2.69 -2.36
C ALA A 141 -6.70 1.49 -1.91
N LEU A 142 -5.40 1.49 -2.25
CA LEU A 142 -4.45 0.53 -1.70
C LEU A 142 -4.05 0.94 -0.28
N CYS A 143 -4.06 -0.01 0.65
CA CYS A 143 -3.70 0.22 2.05
C CYS A 143 -2.19 0.05 2.30
N ASN A 144 -1.49 -0.71 1.45
CA ASN A 144 -0.05 -0.88 1.48
C ASN A 144 0.55 -0.79 0.07
N ARG A 145 1.86 -0.72 0.01
CA ARG A 145 2.62 -0.68 -1.25
C ARG A 145 3.77 -1.67 -1.17
N ILE A 146 4.08 -2.28 -2.30
CA ILE A 146 5.32 -3.02 -2.54
C ILE A 146 6.03 -2.41 -3.76
N ASP A 147 7.31 -2.66 -3.91
CA ASP A 147 8.11 -2.10 -5.01
C ASP A 147 7.61 -2.58 -6.38
N ARG A 148 7.96 -1.87 -7.45
CA ARG A 148 7.56 -2.22 -8.83
C ARG A 148 7.83 -3.69 -9.14
N ASN A 149 9.08 -4.14 -8.91
CA ASN A 149 9.52 -5.50 -9.24
C ASN A 149 9.33 -6.51 -8.09
N THR A 150 8.77 -6.12 -6.96
CA THR A 150 8.34 -7.05 -5.90
C THR A 150 6.95 -7.55 -6.23
N GLY A 151 6.77 -8.87 -6.24
CA GLY A 151 5.45 -9.50 -6.37
C GLY A 151 4.74 -9.68 -5.03
N GLY A 152 3.45 -10.08 -5.09
CA GLY A 152 2.71 -10.56 -3.93
C GLY A 152 1.61 -9.66 -3.42
N ILE A 153 1.14 -9.96 -2.23
CA ILE A 153 -0.14 -9.47 -1.72
C ILE A 153 -0.12 -7.97 -1.43
N VAL A 154 -1.07 -7.28 -2.04
CA VAL A 154 -1.41 -5.87 -1.78
C VAL A 154 -2.88 -5.81 -1.34
N ILE A 155 -3.14 -5.07 -0.28
CA ILE A 155 -4.46 -4.88 0.29
C ILE A 155 -5.10 -3.64 -0.32
N ALA A 156 -6.30 -3.78 -0.86
CA ALA A 156 -7.15 -2.67 -1.28
C ALA A 156 -8.42 -2.62 -0.44
N ALA A 157 -8.86 -1.42 -0.08
CA ALA A 157 -10.12 -1.17 0.59
C ALA A 157 -11.19 -0.81 -0.45
N LYS A 158 -12.37 -1.45 -0.35
CA LYS A 158 -13.52 -1.25 -1.23
C LYS A 158 -14.44 -0.15 -0.75
N ASN A 159 -14.36 0.23 0.53
CA ASN A 159 -15.12 1.32 1.14
C ASN A 159 -14.26 2.13 2.13
N ALA A 160 -14.77 3.29 2.54
CA ALA A 160 -14.01 4.22 3.38
C ALA A 160 -13.83 3.72 4.82
N GLU A 161 -14.75 2.94 5.34
CA GLU A 161 -14.67 2.35 6.68
C GLU A 161 -13.53 1.33 6.73
N ALA A 162 -13.52 0.38 5.81
CA ALA A 162 -12.44 -0.59 5.67
C ALA A 162 -11.08 0.10 5.48
N LEU A 163 -11.01 1.18 4.67
CA LEU A 163 -9.79 1.95 4.48
C LEU A 163 -9.26 2.56 5.79
N ARG A 164 -10.14 3.11 6.63
CA ARG A 164 -9.74 3.67 7.93
C ARG A 164 -9.21 2.60 8.86
N ILE A 165 -9.96 1.50 9.01
CA ILE A 165 -9.59 0.38 9.88
C ILE A 165 -8.27 -0.23 9.42
N LEU A 166 -8.12 -0.57 8.14
CA LEU A 166 -6.88 -1.17 7.60
C LEU A 166 -5.67 -0.26 7.77
N ASN A 167 -5.81 1.05 7.53
CA ASN A 167 -4.72 2.00 7.75
C ASN A 167 -4.30 2.09 9.21
N GLU A 168 -5.26 1.99 10.14
CA GLU A 168 -4.99 1.92 11.58
C GLU A 168 -4.27 0.62 11.93
N LYS A 169 -4.82 -0.53 11.54
CA LYS A 169 -4.22 -1.86 11.79
C LYS A 169 -2.81 -1.99 11.20
N ILE A 170 -2.55 -1.44 10.01
CA ILE A 170 -1.22 -1.42 9.40
C ILE A 170 -0.26 -0.50 10.17
N ARG A 171 -0.71 0.70 10.59
CA ARG A 171 0.07 1.63 11.39
C ARG A 171 0.47 1.00 12.73
N ASP A 172 -0.45 0.31 13.37
CA ASP A 172 -0.30 -0.28 14.70
C ASP A 172 0.34 -1.68 14.63
N ARG A 173 0.70 -2.14 13.41
CA ARG A 173 1.41 -3.41 13.12
C ARG A 173 0.61 -4.66 13.49
N GLU A 174 -0.69 -4.56 13.37
CA GLU A 174 -1.64 -5.64 13.62
C GLU A 174 -1.91 -6.51 12.37
N ILE A 175 -1.20 -6.25 11.28
CA ILE A 175 -1.19 -7.08 10.07
C ILE A 175 0.25 -7.52 9.82
N GLU A 176 0.49 -8.80 10.03
CA GLU A 176 1.80 -9.41 9.78
C GLU A 176 2.01 -9.64 8.29
N LYS A 177 3.23 -9.39 7.82
CA LYS A 177 3.61 -9.51 6.41
C LYS A 177 4.82 -10.40 6.29
N PHE A 178 4.66 -11.49 5.57
CA PHE A 178 5.71 -12.45 5.30
C PHE A 178 6.13 -12.39 3.84
N TYR A 179 7.42 -12.38 3.64
CA TYR A 179 8.04 -12.31 2.32
C TYR A 179 8.94 -13.50 2.11
N LEU A 180 8.96 -14.03 0.88
CA LEU A 180 10.02 -14.91 0.42
C LEU A 180 11.03 -14.09 -0.38
N CYS A 181 12.30 -14.37 -0.19
CA CYS A 181 13.36 -13.87 -1.06
C CYS A 181 14.42 -14.93 -1.34
N ALA A 182 14.97 -14.90 -2.55
CA ALA A 182 16.17 -15.65 -2.88
C ALA A 182 17.39 -14.75 -2.66
N VAL A 183 18.34 -15.18 -1.83
CA VAL A 183 19.54 -14.41 -1.52
C VAL A 183 20.79 -15.15 -1.99
N SER A 184 21.86 -14.37 -2.30
CA SER A 184 23.19 -14.89 -2.60
C SER A 184 23.88 -15.36 -1.33
N GLY A 185 24.38 -16.59 -1.35
CA GLY A 185 25.11 -17.19 -0.24
C GLY A 185 24.21 -17.92 0.77
N ARG A 186 24.78 -18.20 1.93
CA ARG A 186 24.11 -18.92 3.02
C ARG A 186 24.12 -18.06 4.28
N PRO A 187 22.99 -17.45 4.65
CA PRO A 187 22.92 -16.66 5.88
C PRO A 187 23.32 -17.49 7.11
N ARG A 188 24.16 -16.88 7.94
CA ARG A 188 24.56 -17.45 9.24
C ARG A 188 24.48 -16.34 10.29
N PRO A 189 23.73 -16.57 11.39
CA PRO A 189 22.90 -17.75 11.69
C PRO A 189 21.76 -17.96 10.67
N ALA A 190 21.17 -19.17 10.64
CA ALA A 190 20.07 -19.49 9.71
C ALA A 190 18.77 -18.75 10.02
N SER A 191 18.64 -18.15 11.19
CA SER A 191 17.54 -17.28 11.58
C SER A 191 18.06 -16.15 12.44
N GLY A 192 17.36 -15.01 12.40
CA GLY A 192 17.76 -13.87 13.20
C GLY A 192 16.89 -12.66 12.98
N ARG A 193 17.31 -11.55 13.60
CA ARG A 193 16.65 -10.25 13.55
C ARG A 193 17.66 -9.20 13.06
N LEU A 194 17.28 -8.51 11.99
CA LEU A 194 18.02 -7.36 11.46
C LEU A 194 17.37 -6.09 11.96
N GLU A 195 18.09 -5.31 12.76
CA GLU A 195 17.64 -4.03 13.27
C GLU A 195 18.68 -2.96 12.92
N ASN A 196 18.27 -2.03 12.06
CA ASN A 196 19.13 -0.98 11.52
C ASN A 196 18.35 0.32 11.36
N TYR A 197 19.06 1.38 10.95
CA TYR A 197 18.50 2.69 10.69
C TYR A 197 18.62 3.01 9.20
N LEU A 198 17.49 3.32 8.54
CA LEU A 198 17.41 3.55 7.11
C LEU A 198 17.36 5.05 6.82
N PHE A 199 18.33 5.53 6.07
CA PHE A 199 18.32 6.85 5.46
C PHE A 199 17.88 6.75 4.00
N LYS A 200 16.83 7.50 3.60
CA LYS A 200 16.35 7.54 2.22
C LYS A 200 16.89 8.75 1.48
N ASP A 201 17.71 8.52 0.46
CA ASP A 201 18.07 9.52 -0.53
C ASP A 201 16.98 9.59 -1.60
N ALA A 202 16.18 10.65 -1.55
CA ALA A 202 15.08 10.84 -2.48
C ALA A 202 15.55 11.09 -3.93
N LYS A 203 16.71 11.75 -4.12
CA LYS A 203 17.26 12.06 -5.44
C LYS A 203 17.74 10.80 -6.16
N LYS A 204 18.39 9.90 -5.44
CA LYS A 204 18.88 8.61 -5.95
C LYS A 204 17.81 7.52 -5.93
N ASN A 205 16.67 7.79 -5.31
CA ASN A 205 15.64 6.78 -5.00
C ASN A 205 16.25 5.52 -4.38
N GLN A 206 17.20 5.70 -3.44
CA GLN A 206 17.97 4.64 -2.80
C GLN A 206 17.91 4.80 -1.28
N VAL A 207 18.07 3.68 -0.58
CA VAL A 207 18.11 3.63 0.88
C VAL A 207 19.50 3.18 1.30
N PHE A 208 20.06 3.84 2.30
CA PHE A 208 21.33 3.50 2.92
C PHE A 208 21.09 3.00 4.35
N ILE A 209 21.78 1.95 4.70
CA ILE A 209 21.73 1.37 6.05
C ILE A 209 22.77 2.08 6.93
N LYS A 210 22.36 2.35 8.16
CA LYS A 210 23.19 2.87 9.25
C LYS A 210 23.07 1.96 10.46
N ASP A 211 24.18 1.65 11.12
CA ASP A 211 24.19 0.81 12.32
C ASP A 211 23.88 1.61 13.59
N LYS A 212 23.93 2.93 13.52
CA LYS A 212 23.57 3.83 14.60
C LYS A 212 22.46 4.81 14.18
N PRO A 213 21.63 5.26 15.13
CA PRO A 213 20.61 6.27 14.83
C PRO A 213 21.26 7.60 14.44
N GLU A 214 20.82 8.16 13.31
CA GLU A 214 21.23 9.48 12.82
C GLU A 214 19.96 10.30 12.48
N PRO A 215 20.05 11.65 12.51
CA PRO A 215 18.96 12.51 12.10
C PRO A 215 18.44 12.16 10.69
N GLY A 216 17.11 12.04 10.53
CA GLY A 216 16.48 11.68 9.26
C GLY A 216 16.44 10.18 8.96
N CYS A 217 17.07 9.34 9.78
CA CYS A 217 16.96 7.89 9.68
C CYS A 217 15.65 7.37 10.32
N LYS A 218 15.20 6.22 9.83
CA LYS A 218 14.03 5.51 10.39
C LYS A 218 14.44 4.09 10.78
N THR A 219 14.05 3.67 11.97
CA THR A 219 14.24 2.28 12.42
C THR A 219 13.57 1.30 11.47
N ALA A 220 14.28 0.24 11.12
CA ALA A 220 13.82 -0.86 10.31
C ALA A 220 14.15 -2.18 11.00
N VAL A 221 13.14 -3.03 11.16
CA VAL A 221 13.25 -4.31 11.84
C VAL A 221 12.64 -5.40 10.97
N THR A 222 13.46 -6.40 10.65
CA THR A 222 13.07 -7.59 9.89
C THR A 222 13.56 -8.84 10.62
N GLU A 223 12.68 -9.78 10.87
CA GLU A 223 13.05 -11.12 11.27
C GLU A 223 13.21 -11.98 10.02
N TYR A 224 14.18 -12.90 10.03
CA TYR A 224 14.41 -13.79 8.90
C TYR A 224 14.68 -15.21 9.34
N ARG A 225 14.35 -16.16 8.46
CA ARG A 225 14.58 -17.59 8.63
C ARG A 225 14.98 -18.18 7.28
N VAL A 226 16.09 -18.90 7.21
CA VAL A 226 16.49 -19.67 6.02
C VAL A 226 15.62 -20.93 5.95
N LEU A 227 14.89 -21.09 4.86
CA LEU A 227 14.03 -22.25 4.63
C LEU A 227 14.82 -23.40 4.01
N CYS A 228 15.60 -23.09 2.98
CA CYS A 228 16.50 -24.05 2.35
C CYS A 228 17.63 -23.35 1.61
N SER A 229 18.67 -24.12 1.23
CA SER A 229 19.79 -23.62 0.43
C SER A 229 20.14 -24.60 -0.69
N LYS A 230 20.36 -24.08 -1.90
CA LYS A 230 20.73 -24.87 -3.07
C LYS A 230 21.82 -24.15 -3.86
N GLY A 231 22.98 -24.80 -4.00
CA GLY A 231 24.14 -24.17 -4.63
C GLY A 231 24.58 -22.89 -3.90
N GLN A 232 24.59 -21.77 -4.63
CA GLN A 232 24.99 -20.46 -4.12
C GLN A 232 23.80 -19.62 -3.65
N LEU A 233 22.59 -20.17 -3.62
CA LEU A 233 21.37 -19.47 -3.24
C LEU A 233 20.78 -20.03 -1.94
N SER A 234 20.10 -19.17 -1.21
CA SER A 234 19.23 -19.54 -0.09
C SER A 234 17.85 -18.92 -0.27
N LEU A 235 16.81 -19.72 -0.02
CA LEU A 235 15.44 -19.24 0.13
C LEU A 235 15.24 -18.81 1.56
N VAL A 236 14.85 -17.57 1.75
CA VAL A 236 14.71 -16.95 3.07
C VAL A 236 13.30 -16.38 3.22
N GLU A 237 12.66 -16.72 4.32
CA GLU A 237 11.45 -16.06 4.77
C GLU A 237 11.83 -14.82 5.60
N CYS A 238 11.14 -13.70 5.35
CA CYS A 238 11.30 -12.47 6.08
C CYS A 238 9.95 -12.02 6.65
N ARG A 239 9.87 -11.80 7.97
CA ARG A 239 8.73 -11.16 8.62
C ARG A 239 9.05 -9.68 8.86
N LEU A 240 8.23 -8.79 8.27
CA LEU A 240 8.41 -7.35 8.42
C LEU A 240 7.74 -6.84 9.70
N LEU A 241 8.52 -6.39 10.67
CA LEU A 241 8.04 -5.68 11.85
C LEU A 241 7.91 -4.16 11.60
N THR A 242 8.56 -3.65 10.56
CA THR A 242 8.40 -2.29 10.03
C THR A 242 8.29 -2.34 8.52
N GLY A 243 7.70 -1.31 7.89
CA GLY A 243 7.53 -1.24 6.43
C GLY A 243 8.22 -0.03 5.84
N ARG A 244 9.55 -0.06 5.66
CA ARG A 244 10.32 1.02 5.03
C ARG A 244 10.59 0.72 3.56
N THR A 245 10.77 1.76 2.76
CA THR A 245 11.15 1.62 1.35
C THR A 245 12.38 0.74 1.23
N HIS A 246 12.34 -0.26 0.33
CA HIS A 246 13.42 -1.21 0.05
C HIS A 246 13.98 -1.94 1.29
N GLN A 247 13.23 -2.07 2.39
CA GLN A 247 13.76 -2.53 3.68
C GLN A 247 14.49 -3.87 3.58
N ILE A 248 13.80 -4.94 3.17
CA ILE A 248 14.40 -6.28 3.04
C ILE A 248 15.61 -6.24 2.11
N ARG A 249 15.48 -5.58 0.97
CA ARG A 249 16.52 -5.47 -0.05
C ARG A 249 17.81 -4.86 0.50
N ALA A 250 17.68 -3.72 1.19
CA ALA A 250 18.82 -3.00 1.75
C ALA A 250 19.43 -3.73 2.96
N GLN A 251 18.60 -4.28 3.87
CA GLN A 251 19.07 -4.98 5.06
C GLN A 251 19.78 -6.29 4.71
N MET A 252 19.23 -7.09 3.81
CA MET A 252 19.86 -8.34 3.38
C MET A 252 21.18 -8.08 2.65
N ALA A 253 21.24 -7.04 1.79
CA ALA A 253 22.49 -6.66 1.14
C ALA A 253 23.54 -6.17 2.13
N HIS A 254 23.17 -5.37 3.13
CA HIS A 254 24.05 -4.89 4.19
C HIS A 254 24.60 -6.06 5.04
N ALA A 255 23.77 -7.06 5.31
CA ALA A 255 24.16 -8.28 6.02
C ALA A 255 25.07 -9.23 5.18
N GLY A 256 25.37 -8.86 3.92
CA GLY A 256 26.23 -9.65 3.03
C GLY A 256 25.50 -10.67 2.16
N TRP A 257 24.16 -10.73 2.22
CA TRP A 257 23.32 -11.68 1.48
C TRP A 257 22.34 -10.93 0.53
N PRO A 258 22.86 -10.23 -0.50
CA PRO A 258 22.01 -9.48 -1.40
C PRO A 258 21.02 -10.37 -2.13
N LEU A 259 19.83 -9.83 -2.44
CA LEU A 259 18.81 -10.54 -3.18
C LEU A 259 19.26 -10.81 -4.62
N LEU A 260 18.92 -11.98 -5.11
CA LEU A 260 19.07 -12.35 -6.51
C LEU A 260 18.23 -11.39 -7.39
N GLY A 261 18.82 -10.94 -8.51
CA GLY A 261 18.17 -10.07 -9.46
C GLY A 261 18.01 -8.61 -9.01
N ASP A 262 18.47 -8.24 -7.82
CA ASP A 262 18.38 -6.85 -7.34
C ASP A 262 19.41 -5.96 -8.05
N GLY A 263 18.95 -5.14 -9.01
CA GLY A 263 19.82 -4.23 -9.76
C GLY A 263 20.30 -3.01 -8.96
N LYS A 264 19.80 -2.80 -7.70
CA LYS A 264 20.15 -1.64 -6.89
C LYS A 264 21.08 -1.98 -5.71
N TYR A 265 20.85 -3.11 -5.08
CA TYR A 265 21.60 -3.57 -3.89
C TYR A 265 22.29 -4.91 -4.12
N GLY A 266 22.04 -5.57 -5.26
CA GLY A 266 22.59 -6.86 -5.62
C GLY A 266 24.01 -6.79 -6.20
N ARG A 267 24.52 -7.96 -6.57
CA ARG A 267 25.80 -8.12 -7.24
C ARG A 267 25.58 -8.31 -8.74
N GLU A 268 25.95 -7.35 -9.57
CA GLU A 268 25.64 -7.36 -11.00
C GLU A 268 26.11 -8.63 -11.71
N ARG A 269 27.36 -9.08 -11.47
CA ARG A 269 27.90 -10.30 -12.08
C ARG A 269 27.08 -11.53 -11.68
N PHE A 270 26.74 -11.66 -10.42
CA PHE A 270 25.93 -12.77 -9.90
C PHE A 270 24.52 -12.78 -10.54
N ASN A 271 23.90 -11.61 -10.67
CA ASN A 271 22.58 -11.51 -11.29
C ASN A 271 22.60 -11.93 -12.77
N LYS A 272 23.67 -11.56 -13.51
CA LYS A 272 23.87 -11.97 -14.91
C LYS A 272 24.03 -13.48 -15.08
N ASP A 273 24.76 -14.14 -14.17
CA ASP A 273 24.98 -15.58 -14.19
C ASP A 273 23.65 -16.36 -14.05
N PHE A 274 22.65 -15.80 -13.37
CA PHE A 274 21.30 -16.37 -13.22
C PHE A 274 20.28 -15.85 -14.23
N GLY A 275 20.63 -14.85 -15.05
CA GLY A 275 19.73 -14.23 -16.04
C GLY A 275 18.56 -13.47 -15.42
N GLU A 276 18.69 -13.00 -14.18
CA GLU A 276 17.61 -12.30 -13.47
C GLU A 276 17.73 -10.77 -13.57
N ASN A 277 16.62 -10.12 -13.94
CA ASN A 277 16.53 -8.68 -14.15
C ASN A 277 15.60 -7.97 -13.14
N GLY A 278 15.16 -8.65 -12.11
CA GLY A 278 14.31 -8.11 -11.04
C GLY A 278 14.52 -8.85 -9.73
N GLN A 279 14.42 -8.14 -8.61
CA GLN A 279 14.66 -8.73 -7.29
C GLN A 279 13.73 -9.93 -7.03
N ALA A 280 14.30 -11.08 -6.68
CA ALA A 280 13.58 -12.25 -6.21
C ALA A 280 13.04 -11.98 -4.79
N LEU A 281 11.92 -11.27 -4.72
CA LEU A 281 11.22 -10.85 -3.50
C LEU A 281 9.72 -10.88 -3.72
N TYR A 282 9.01 -11.55 -2.81
CA TYR A 282 7.57 -11.74 -2.91
C TYR A 282 6.88 -11.62 -1.56
N SER A 283 5.88 -10.77 -1.46
CA SER A 283 4.96 -10.68 -0.30
C SER A 283 3.97 -11.83 -0.40
N TYR A 284 4.36 -13.00 0.09
CA TYR A 284 3.64 -14.22 -0.21
C TYR A 284 2.49 -14.53 0.75
N ARG A 285 2.55 -13.99 1.99
CA ARG A 285 1.59 -14.31 3.04
C ARG A 285 1.29 -13.10 3.93
N LEU A 286 0.02 -12.94 4.30
CA LEU A 286 -0.48 -11.96 5.28
C LEU A 286 -1.26 -12.67 6.37
N ARG A 287 -1.10 -12.22 7.64
CA ARG A 287 -1.91 -12.65 8.76
C ARG A 287 -2.51 -11.44 9.47
N PHE A 288 -3.80 -11.49 9.72
CA PHE A 288 -4.54 -10.43 10.41
C PHE A 288 -4.58 -10.71 11.92
N GLU A 289 -3.54 -10.25 12.63
CA GLU A 289 -3.40 -10.38 14.07
C GLU A 289 -3.94 -9.12 14.76
N PHE A 290 -5.24 -9.10 15.03
CA PHE A 290 -5.89 -7.94 15.64
C PHE A 290 -5.98 -8.09 17.17
N PRO A 291 -5.03 -7.57 17.99
CA PRO A 291 -5.17 -7.52 19.44
C PRO A 291 -6.23 -6.52 19.88
N THR A 292 -6.51 -5.51 19.04
CA THR A 292 -7.54 -4.50 19.30
C THR A 292 -8.77 -4.71 18.41
N ASN A 293 -9.91 -4.12 18.76
CA ASN A 293 -11.14 -4.22 17.98
C ASN A 293 -10.92 -3.72 16.54
N ALA A 294 -11.47 -4.44 15.57
CA ALA A 294 -11.40 -4.12 14.14
C ALA A 294 -12.77 -3.78 13.53
N ASP A 295 -13.78 -3.49 14.35
CA ASP A 295 -15.12 -3.07 13.93
C ASP A 295 -15.66 -3.92 12.76
N ALA A 296 -15.99 -3.31 11.62
CA ALA A 296 -16.51 -4.00 10.43
C ALA A 296 -15.55 -5.06 9.87
N LEU A 297 -14.27 -5.07 10.24
CA LEU A 297 -13.28 -6.05 9.80
C LEU A 297 -12.91 -7.09 10.86
N GLU A 298 -13.68 -7.17 11.96
CA GLU A 298 -13.41 -8.11 13.05
C GLU A 298 -13.40 -9.58 12.59
N TYR A 299 -14.17 -9.91 11.57
CA TYR A 299 -14.22 -11.25 10.96
C TYR A 299 -12.89 -11.69 10.30
N LEU A 300 -11.94 -10.76 10.08
CA LEU A 300 -10.60 -11.09 9.57
C LEU A 300 -9.62 -11.47 10.68
N ARG A 301 -9.95 -11.28 11.96
CA ARG A 301 -9.08 -11.63 13.09
C ARG A 301 -8.62 -13.07 13.00
N GLY A 302 -7.33 -13.28 13.10
CA GLY A 302 -6.68 -14.58 13.02
C GLY A 302 -6.64 -15.23 11.63
N LYS A 303 -7.24 -14.58 10.60
CA LYS A 303 -7.19 -15.13 9.24
C LYS A 303 -5.83 -14.89 8.61
N GLU A 304 -5.41 -15.89 7.85
CA GLU A 304 -4.21 -15.88 7.04
C GLU A 304 -4.56 -16.06 5.57
N PHE A 305 -3.87 -15.33 4.70
CA PHE A 305 -4.03 -15.40 3.25
C PHE A 305 -2.66 -15.52 2.60
N GLN A 306 -2.56 -16.39 1.59
CA GLN A 306 -1.33 -16.73 0.93
C GLN A 306 -1.52 -16.78 -0.58
N VAL A 307 -0.47 -16.43 -1.35
CA VAL A 307 -0.47 -16.63 -2.80
C VAL A 307 -0.31 -18.12 -3.13
N GLU A 308 -0.79 -18.54 -4.30
CA GLU A 308 -0.72 -19.95 -4.71
C GLU A 308 0.72 -20.40 -5.01
N ARG A 309 1.55 -19.51 -5.60
CA ARG A 309 2.91 -19.85 -6.02
C ARG A 309 3.85 -18.65 -6.05
N VAL A 310 5.14 -18.93 -5.93
CA VAL A 310 6.21 -17.95 -6.06
C VAL A 310 7.24 -18.50 -7.07
N ASP A 311 7.29 -17.91 -8.27
CA ASP A 311 8.02 -18.43 -9.41
C ASP A 311 9.51 -18.73 -9.14
N PHE A 312 10.22 -17.84 -8.44
CA PHE A 312 11.64 -18.07 -8.12
C PHE A 312 11.85 -19.16 -7.05
N ALA A 313 10.88 -19.39 -6.16
CA ALA A 313 10.95 -20.46 -5.18
C ALA A 313 10.83 -21.83 -5.87
N GLU A 314 9.91 -21.95 -6.81
CA GLU A 314 9.78 -23.13 -7.67
C GLU A 314 11.02 -23.32 -8.56
N LYS A 315 11.41 -22.27 -9.32
CA LYS A 315 12.50 -22.31 -10.31
C LYS A 315 13.84 -22.72 -9.71
N TYR A 316 14.23 -22.11 -8.59
CA TYR A 316 15.58 -22.30 -8.04
C TYR A 316 15.66 -23.35 -6.93
N PHE A 317 14.57 -23.56 -6.19
CA PHE A 317 14.57 -24.44 -5.02
C PHE A 317 13.69 -25.66 -5.18
N GLY A 318 12.78 -25.67 -6.18
CA GLY A 318 11.80 -26.76 -6.37
C GLY A 318 10.65 -26.71 -5.35
N VAL A 319 10.42 -25.55 -4.73
CA VAL A 319 9.37 -25.35 -3.73
C VAL A 319 8.08 -25.00 -4.47
N THR A 320 7.15 -25.96 -4.49
CA THR A 320 5.82 -25.84 -5.14
C THR A 320 4.71 -25.55 -4.12
N GLU A 321 4.90 -25.96 -2.87
CA GLU A 321 3.99 -25.70 -1.75
C GLU A 321 4.64 -24.68 -0.81
N LEU A 322 3.86 -23.69 -0.38
CA LEU A 322 4.38 -22.56 0.40
C LEU A 322 4.08 -22.70 1.91
N ASP A 323 3.74 -23.91 2.36
CA ASP A 323 3.56 -24.23 3.77
C ASP A 323 4.92 -24.47 4.42
N PHE A 324 5.38 -23.50 5.16
CA PHE A 324 6.61 -23.57 5.93
C PHE A 324 6.25 -23.52 7.41
N GLU A 325 6.29 -24.67 8.07
CA GLU A 325 6.15 -24.80 9.53
C GLU A 325 7.27 -24.09 10.31
#